data_3a4ef0f63506ad7fa96a49ca666e9b51
#
_entry.id   3a4ef0f63506ad7fa96a49ca666e9b51
#
_cell.length_a   1.000
_cell.length_b   1.000
_cell.length_c   1.000
_cell.angle_alpha   90.00
_cell.angle_beta   90.00
_cell.angle_gamma   90.00
#
_symmetry.space_group_name_H-M   'P 1'
#
loop_
_entity.id
_entity.type
_entity.pdbx_description
1 polymer ?
#
loop_
_entity_poly.entity_id
_entity_poly.type
_entity_poly.pdbx_seq_one_letter_code
_entity_poly.pdbx_strand_id
1 'polypeptide(L)'
;MSNIAVIGAGTSGYLSVLYFCTRYPEYNITWIYPEDNVTIGVGESTVPQVAEFLEDLGITPKEIINDIGGSLKLGIKFEDFVTTDYFHPFGIEDDEAALVEYIMKHNKIPDDIMSYDISFHFNVANLAKFLDNWFKRFDNLTIERKTVKSVDEVDCEWFIDCTGFTRAFVNEYYTDNLQSISNKVPNNAALVCRTNIPNNKRNAYTTCKAMDYGWIWNIPLRDELTLGYVHNDKYDVKDEFLNYLEREGLGSPELREVKMSTGRNKNHYKDLGNKKIASVGLSSAFIEPIESTGLYLTVFGIEKLDQLIHKKITADEYNSIVNYEYDVIVDFIAAHYKFGYRDNSYWNFYKNLSVELYKECAAYPTRSWNYVLQNKTLQVTELQKNKLKNAKPYSIWLNNYLKGQK
;
A
#
# COMPACT_ATOMS: atom_id res chain seq x y z
N MET A 1 33.32 3.20 0.57
CA MET A 1 32.03 3.54 -0.06
C MET A 1 31.29 2.24 -0.21
N SER A 2 30.05 2.15 0.29
CA SER A 2 29.25 0.93 0.11
C SER A 2 28.67 0.88 -1.30
N ASN A 3 28.71 -0.29 -1.93
CA ASN A 3 28.10 -0.55 -3.21
C ASN A 3 26.79 -1.28 -2.98
N ILE A 4 25.67 -0.70 -3.39
CA ILE A 4 24.34 -1.27 -3.25
C ILE A 4 23.77 -1.62 -4.63
N ALA A 5 23.34 -2.86 -4.82
CA ALA A 5 22.59 -3.26 -5.99
C ALA A 5 21.09 -3.43 -5.64
N VAL A 6 20.21 -2.78 -6.38
CA VAL A 6 18.75 -2.94 -6.29
C VAL A 6 18.27 -3.77 -7.49
N ILE A 7 17.61 -4.89 -7.23
CA ILE A 7 17.21 -5.82 -8.29
C ILE A 7 15.69 -5.83 -8.43
N GLY A 8 15.22 -5.40 -9.60
CA GLY A 8 13.80 -5.30 -9.94
C GLY A 8 13.30 -3.86 -10.06
N ALA A 9 12.36 -3.63 -10.98
CA ALA A 9 11.76 -2.33 -11.25
C ALA A 9 10.23 -2.30 -11.00
N GLY A 10 9.79 -3.03 -9.97
CA GLY A 10 8.51 -2.78 -9.33
C GLY A 10 8.59 -1.55 -8.43
N THR A 11 7.47 -1.14 -7.83
CA THR A 11 7.41 0.05 -6.95
C THR A 11 8.44 -0.01 -5.82
N SER A 12 8.70 -1.20 -5.25
CA SER A 12 9.73 -1.38 -4.22
C SER A 12 11.15 -1.07 -4.73
N GLY A 13 11.46 -1.42 -5.98
CA GLY A 13 12.75 -1.07 -6.61
C GLY A 13 12.90 0.44 -6.77
N TYR A 14 11.88 1.10 -7.34
CA TYR A 14 11.86 2.56 -7.48
C TYR A 14 12.05 3.29 -6.14
N LEU A 15 11.31 2.88 -5.10
CA LEU A 15 11.40 3.50 -3.77
C LEU A 15 12.75 3.23 -3.09
N SER A 16 13.33 2.03 -3.27
CA SER A 16 14.66 1.71 -2.75
C SER A 16 15.73 2.57 -3.42
N VAL A 17 15.71 2.69 -4.76
CA VAL A 17 16.65 3.55 -5.52
C VAL A 17 16.50 4.99 -5.08
N LEU A 18 15.27 5.53 -5.02
CA LEU A 18 15.01 6.89 -4.56
C LEU A 18 15.61 7.14 -3.17
N TYR A 19 15.37 6.24 -2.23
CA TYR A 19 15.85 6.36 -0.86
C TYR A 19 17.37 6.41 -0.78
N PHE A 20 18.03 5.38 -1.31
CA PHE A 20 19.48 5.25 -1.17
C PHE A 20 20.25 6.30 -1.98
N CYS A 21 19.79 6.69 -3.17
CA CYS A 21 20.40 7.76 -3.94
C CYS A 21 20.26 9.13 -3.26
N THR A 22 19.10 9.40 -2.63
CA THR A 22 18.85 10.69 -1.98
C THR A 22 19.58 10.81 -0.64
N ARG A 23 19.56 9.77 0.17
CA ARG A 23 20.12 9.80 1.53
C ARG A 23 21.64 9.64 1.55
N TYR A 24 22.21 8.94 0.57
CA TYR A 24 23.64 8.55 0.55
C TYR A 24 24.28 8.83 -0.81
N PRO A 25 24.50 10.10 -1.15
CA PRO A 25 25.13 10.49 -2.44
C PRO A 25 26.56 9.95 -2.59
N GLU A 26 27.21 9.55 -1.48
CA GLU A 26 28.53 8.92 -1.47
C GLU A 26 28.53 7.42 -1.76
N TYR A 27 27.34 6.77 -1.81
CA TYR A 27 27.23 5.35 -2.15
C TYR A 27 27.11 5.17 -3.66
N ASN A 28 27.62 4.07 -4.19
CA ASN A 28 27.35 3.68 -5.57
C ASN A 28 26.11 2.79 -5.62
N ILE A 29 25.08 3.23 -6.28
CA ILE A 29 23.82 2.51 -6.44
C ILE A 29 23.75 1.94 -7.85
N THR A 30 23.59 0.62 -7.99
CA THR A 30 23.37 -0.05 -9.26
C THR A 30 21.94 -0.61 -9.28
N TRP A 31 21.12 -0.09 -10.17
CA TRP A 31 19.73 -0.57 -10.34
C TRP A 31 19.63 -1.49 -11.56
N ILE A 32 19.21 -2.74 -11.30
CA ILE A 32 19.25 -3.81 -12.31
C ILE A 32 17.87 -4.41 -12.50
N TYR A 33 17.41 -4.45 -13.74
CA TYR A 33 16.14 -5.08 -14.12
C TYR A 33 16.08 -5.42 -15.61
N PRO A 34 15.27 -6.41 -16.05
CA PRO A 34 15.15 -6.78 -17.46
C PRO A 34 14.45 -5.68 -18.28
N GLU A 35 14.71 -5.64 -19.60
CA GLU A 35 14.11 -4.63 -20.51
C GLU A 35 12.58 -4.75 -20.60
N ASP A 36 12.06 -5.97 -20.52
CA ASP A 36 10.65 -6.33 -20.64
C ASP A 36 9.92 -6.35 -19.28
N ASN A 37 10.39 -5.52 -18.34
CA ASN A 37 9.79 -5.46 -17.00
C ASN A 37 8.32 -5.03 -17.06
N VAL A 38 7.43 -5.88 -16.56
CA VAL A 38 5.99 -5.61 -16.44
C VAL A 38 5.65 -5.30 -14.98
N THR A 39 5.23 -4.07 -14.72
CA THR A 39 4.71 -3.70 -13.38
C THR A 39 3.25 -4.17 -13.21
N ILE A 40 2.94 -4.73 -12.04
CA ILE A 40 1.57 -5.18 -11.67
C ILE A 40 0.71 -3.98 -11.23
N GLY A 41 0.77 -2.85 -11.90
CA GLY A 41 0.04 -1.66 -11.48
C GLY A 41 -1.49 -1.85 -11.51
N VAL A 42 -2.12 -1.77 -10.35
CA VAL A 42 -3.59 -1.81 -10.20
C VAL A 42 -4.19 -0.47 -9.71
N GLY A 43 -3.36 0.57 -9.58
CA GLY A 43 -3.66 1.80 -8.84
C GLY A 43 -3.29 1.62 -7.37
N GLU A 44 -2.57 2.61 -6.83
CA GLU A 44 -2.11 2.53 -5.44
C GLU A 44 -2.94 3.44 -4.55
N SER A 45 -3.34 2.87 -3.44
CA SER A 45 -3.90 3.56 -2.30
C SER A 45 -2.86 3.51 -1.19
N THR A 46 -2.45 4.65 -0.65
CA THR A 46 -1.35 4.74 0.32
C THR A 46 -1.82 5.13 1.71
N VAL A 47 -0.91 5.17 2.66
CA VAL A 47 -1.12 5.60 4.05
C VAL A 47 -0.15 6.74 4.37
N PRO A 48 -0.37 7.55 5.44
CA PRO A 48 0.43 8.74 5.74
C PRO A 48 1.93 8.51 5.72
N GLN A 49 2.40 7.41 6.29
CA GLN A 49 3.83 7.09 6.34
C GLN A 49 4.49 6.98 4.95
N VAL A 50 3.71 6.63 3.92
CA VAL A 50 4.22 6.62 2.52
C VAL A 50 4.32 8.04 1.98
N ALA A 51 3.40 8.92 2.33
CA ALA A 51 3.44 10.32 1.94
C ALA A 51 4.62 11.05 2.61
N GLU A 52 4.80 10.83 3.91
CA GLU A 52 5.95 11.33 4.69
C GLU A 52 7.28 10.86 4.12
N PHE A 53 7.39 9.56 3.79
CA PHE A 53 8.58 9.00 3.16
C PHE A 53 8.93 9.70 1.84
N LEU A 54 7.95 9.98 0.99
CA LEU A 54 8.16 10.67 -0.28
C LEU A 54 8.59 12.14 -0.05
N GLU A 55 7.95 12.84 0.90
CA GLU A 55 8.30 14.21 1.25
C GLU A 55 9.71 14.31 1.83
N ASP A 56 10.08 13.41 2.71
CA ASP A 56 11.43 13.28 3.30
C ASP A 56 12.53 13.06 2.24
N LEU A 57 12.15 12.53 1.08
CA LEU A 57 13.03 12.34 -0.07
C LEU A 57 12.90 13.45 -1.12
N GLY A 58 12.21 14.54 -0.77
CA GLY A 58 12.10 15.75 -1.56
C GLY A 58 10.96 15.76 -2.59
N ILE A 59 10.06 14.75 -2.59
CA ILE A 59 8.89 14.72 -3.46
C ILE A 59 7.71 15.35 -2.71
N THR A 60 7.40 16.57 -3.05
CA THR A 60 6.37 17.36 -2.37
C THR A 60 4.94 16.91 -2.70
N PRO A 61 3.95 17.19 -1.83
CA PRO A 61 2.53 16.97 -2.11
C PRO A 61 2.08 17.61 -3.42
N LYS A 62 2.67 18.76 -3.77
CA LYS A 62 2.37 19.46 -5.02
C LYS A 62 2.81 18.63 -6.24
N GLU A 63 3.98 18.02 -6.20
CA GLU A 63 4.47 17.13 -7.27
C GLU A 63 3.63 15.86 -7.34
N ILE A 64 3.27 15.28 -6.18
CA ILE A 64 2.37 14.11 -6.15
C ILE A 64 1.04 14.43 -6.84
N ILE A 65 0.45 15.57 -6.55
CA ILE A 65 -0.84 15.98 -7.11
C ILE A 65 -0.71 16.37 -8.59
N ASN A 66 0.27 17.21 -8.95
CA ASN A 66 0.33 17.81 -10.28
C ASN A 66 1.06 16.94 -11.31
N ASP A 67 2.20 16.36 -10.92
CA ASP A 67 3.11 15.69 -11.85
C ASP A 67 2.88 14.17 -11.88
N ILE A 68 2.57 13.55 -10.73
CA ILE A 68 2.22 12.14 -10.64
C ILE A 68 0.73 11.91 -10.92
N GLY A 69 -0.11 12.95 -10.77
CA GLY A 69 -1.55 12.88 -10.96
C GLY A 69 -2.27 12.26 -9.75
N GLY A 70 -1.71 12.43 -8.57
CA GLY A 70 -2.30 11.96 -7.32
C GLY A 70 -3.60 12.67 -6.94
N SER A 71 -4.42 11.99 -6.14
CA SER A 71 -5.56 12.56 -5.43
C SER A 71 -5.41 12.33 -3.94
N LEU A 72 -5.95 13.24 -3.11
CA LEU A 72 -5.85 13.12 -1.66
C LEU A 72 -6.64 11.92 -1.12
N LYS A 73 -6.09 11.33 -0.05
CA LYS A 73 -6.72 10.27 0.72
C LYS A 73 -6.66 10.59 2.21
N LEU A 74 -7.83 10.66 2.84
CA LEU A 74 -8.00 11.01 4.26
C LEU A 74 -8.31 9.80 5.15
N GLY A 75 -8.50 8.61 4.54
CA GLY A 75 -8.84 7.42 5.28
C GLY A 75 -9.44 6.33 4.40
N ILE A 76 -10.10 5.36 5.03
CA ILE A 76 -10.73 4.22 4.37
C ILE A 76 -12.16 4.07 4.89
N LYS A 77 -13.12 3.99 3.97
CA LYS A 77 -14.52 3.69 4.28
C LYS A 77 -14.77 2.19 4.12
N PHE A 78 -15.38 1.61 5.12
CA PHE A 78 -15.79 0.21 5.12
C PHE A 78 -17.32 0.11 5.03
N GLU A 79 -17.79 -0.56 3.98
CA GLU A 79 -19.21 -0.77 3.71
C GLU A 79 -19.57 -2.25 3.85
N ASP A 80 -20.69 -2.53 4.51
CA ASP A 80 -21.28 -3.88 4.64
C ASP A 80 -20.38 -4.92 5.36
N PHE A 81 -19.30 -4.54 6.02
CA PHE A 81 -18.52 -5.45 6.88
C PHE A 81 -19.29 -5.81 8.15
N VAL A 82 -19.95 -4.84 8.72
CA VAL A 82 -20.86 -4.97 9.87
C VAL A 82 -22.17 -4.26 9.51
N THR A 83 -23.16 -4.34 10.39
CA THR A 83 -24.51 -3.77 10.15
C THR A 83 -24.53 -2.26 9.89
N THR A 84 -23.43 -1.57 10.18
CA THR A 84 -23.29 -0.12 9.97
C THR A 84 -21.97 0.17 9.29
N ASP A 85 -21.96 0.98 8.24
CA ASP A 85 -20.73 1.44 7.61
C ASP A 85 -19.87 2.22 8.61
N TYR A 86 -18.55 2.07 8.51
CA TYR A 86 -17.61 2.80 9.35
C TYR A 86 -16.46 3.39 8.54
N PHE A 87 -15.75 4.33 9.15
CA PHE A 87 -14.62 5.02 8.56
C PHE A 87 -13.40 4.88 9.47
N HIS A 88 -12.25 4.55 8.87
CA HIS A 88 -10.94 4.58 9.52
C HIS A 88 -10.18 5.80 9.01
N PRO A 89 -10.20 6.94 9.76
CA PRO A 89 -9.46 8.14 9.39
C PRO A 89 -7.98 7.95 9.63
N PHE A 90 -7.15 8.67 8.90
CA PHE A 90 -5.72 8.70 9.17
C PHE A 90 -5.39 9.69 10.30
N GLY A 91 -5.92 10.89 10.21
CA GLY A 91 -5.70 11.96 11.19
C GLY A 91 -6.64 11.92 12.39
N ILE A 92 -6.44 12.90 13.26
CA ILE A 92 -7.37 13.24 14.32
C ILE A 92 -8.55 13.98 13.69
N GLU A 93 -9.74 13.78 14.22
CA GLU A 93 -10.99 14.35 13.68
C GLU A 93 -10.98 15.87 13.50
N ASP A 94 -10.39 16.60 14.44
CA ASP A 94 -10.33 18.05 14.39
C ASP A 94 -9.38 18.58 13.30
N ASP A 95 -8.28 17.87 13.04
CA ASP A 95 -7.30 18.26 12.02
C ASP A 95 -7.87 18.08 10.59
N GLU A 96 -8.59 16.98 10.34
CA GLU A 96 -9.26 16.78 9.05
C GLU A 96 -10.37 17.82 8.82
N ALA A 97 -11.12 18.16 9.86
CA ALA A 97 -12.15 19.19 9.78
C ALA A 97 -11.52 20.56 9.48
N ALA A 98 -10.41 20.89 10.13
CA ALA A 98 -9.68 22.14 9.91
C ALA A 98 -9.10 22.20 8.48
N LEU A 99 -8.56 21.09 7.95
CA LEU A 99 -8.08 21.01 6.58
C LEU A 99 -9.21 21.22 5.56
N VAL A 100 -10.33 20.54 5.75
CA VAL A 100 -11.50 20.71 4.88
C VAL A 100 -12.01 22.16 4.92
N GLU A 101 -12.13 22.75 6.10
CA GLU A 101 -12.54 24.15 6.28
C GLU A 101 -11.58 25.11 5.59
N TYR A 102 -10.27 24.94 5.75
CA TYR A 102 -9.26 25.77 5.11
C TYR A 102 -9.38 25.73 3.60
N ILE A 103 -9.49 24.53 3.01
CA ILE A 103 -9.59 24.34 1.57
C ILE A 103 -10.89 24.95 1.02
N MET A 104 -12.02 24.73 1.71
CA MET A 104 -13.31 25.29 1.31
C MET A 104 -13.33 26.81 1.37
N LYS A 105 -12.66 27.40 2.38
CA LYS A 105 -12.60 28.85 2.61
C LYS A 105 -11.66 29.57 1.64
N HIS A 106 -10.53 28.98 1.36
CA HIS A 106 -9.44 29.62 0.62
C HIS A 106 -9.33 29.15 -0.83
N ASN A 107 -10.08 28.11 -1.23
CA ASN A 107 -9.96 27.44 -2.54
C ASN A 107 -8.50 27.11 -2.89
N LYS A 108 -7.72 26.71 -1.90
CA LYS A 108 -6.29 26.45 -2.00
C LYS A 108 -5.90 25.26 -1.11
N ILE A 109 -4.99 24.41 -1.60
CA ILE A 109 -4.31 23.42 -0.76
C ILE A 109 -3.29 24.15 0.09
N PRO A 110 -3.25 23.95 1.42
CA PRO A 110 -2.27 24.61 2.28
C PRO A 110 -0.84 24.16 1.93
N ASP A 111 0.11 25.07 2.10
CA ASP A 111 1.52 24.76 1.84
C ASP A 111 2.09 23.77 2.89
N ASP A 112 1.47 23.73 4.07
CA ASP A 112 1.76 22.82 5.20
C ASP A 112 0.85 21.58 5.24
N ILE A 113 0.32 21.16 4.07
CA ILE A 113 -0.65 20.05 3.99
C ILE A 113 -0.15 18.77 4.67
N MET A 114 1.16 18.54 4.72
CA MET A 114 1.75 17.40 5.40
C MET A 114 1.73 17.49 6.92
N SER A 115 1.37 18.64 7.50
CA SER A 115 1.09 18.72 8.94
C SER A 115 -0.20 17.99 9.35
N TYR A 116 -1.00 17.60 8.37
CA TYR A 116 -2.18 16.76 8.54
C TYR A 116 -1.83 15.32 8.18
N ASP A 117 -2.32 14.35 8.93
CA ASP A 117 -2.14 12.91 8.63
C ASP A 117 -2.91 12.53 7.34
N ILE A 118 -2.38 12.89 6.20
CA ILE A 118 -2.98 12.63 4.88
C ILE A 118 -2.18 11.61 4.08
N SER A 119 -2.77 11.10 3.04
CA SER A 119 -2.09 10.28 2.04
C SER A 119 -2.65 10.53 0.64
N PHE A 120 -2.29 9.66 -0.31
CA PHE A 120 -2.64 9.85 -1.71
C PHE A 120 -3.09 8.54 -2.37
N HIS A 121 -3.93 8.68 -3.39
CA HIS A 121 -4.10 7.68 -4.42
C HIS A 121 -3.32 8.12 -5.65
N PHE A 122 -2.62 7.21 -6.30
CA PHE A 122 -1.95 7.50 -7.56
C PHE A 122 -1.81 6.26 -8.46
N ASN A 123 -1.56 6.50 -9.73
CA ASN A 123 -1.24 5.44 -10.67
C ASN A 123 0.27 5.14 -10.59
N VAL A 124 0.63 3.88 -10.35
CA VAL A 124 2.04 3.44 -10.24
C VAL A 124 2.84 3.75 -11.50
N ALA A 125 2.23 3.64 -12.68
CA ALA A 125 2.93 3.96 -13.93
C ALA A 125 3.29 5.44 -14.04
N ASN A 126 2.44 6.32 -13.48
CA ASN A 126 2.73 7.76 -13.43
C ASN A 126 3.87 8.04 -12.42
N LEU A 127 3.84 7.39 -11.26
CA LEU A 127 4.94 7.48 -10.29
C LEU A 127 6.25 7.01 -10.91
N ALA A 128 6.27 5.87 -11.58
CA ALA A 128 7.46 5.34 -12.24
C ALA A 128 8.00 6.33 -13.29
N LYS A 129 7.13 6.86 -14.15
CA LYS A 129 7.50 7.85 -15.15
C LYS A 129 8.07 9.14 -14.55
N PHE A 130 7.48 9.61 -13.45
CA PHE A 130 7.99 10.76 -12.69
C PHE A 130 9.38 10.47 -12.13
N LEU A 131 9.56 9.30 -11.48
CA LEU A 131 10.82 8.88 -10.90
C LEU A 131 11.91 8.62 -11.93
N ASP A 132 11.61 8.10 -13.12
CA ASP A 132 12.57 7.98 -14.23
C ASP A 132 13.19 9.33 -14.62
N ASN A 133 12.39 10.40 -14.56
CA ASN A 133 12.91 11.75 -14.78
C ASN A 133 13.66 12.30 -13.54
N TRP A 134 13.16 12.00 -12.36
CA TRP A 134 13.78 12.40 -11.09
C TRP A 134 15.18 11.81 -10.94
N PHE A 135 15.37 10.55 -11.32
CA PHE A 135 16.64 9.83 -11.20
C PHE A 135 17.77 10.36 -12.08
N LYS A 136 17.47 11.12 -13.12
CA LYS A 136 18.50 11.78 -13.98
C LYS A 136 19.37 12.78 -13.23
N ARG A 137 18.99 13.18 -12.02
CA ARG A 137 19.72 14.10 -11.16
C ARG A 137 20.77 13.42 -10.26
N PHE A 138 20.78 12.08 -10.23
CA PHE A 138 21.67 11.32 -9.36
C PHE A 138 22.92 10.86 -10.11
N ASP A 139 24.07 11.45 -9.78
CA ASP A 139 25.37 11.07 -10.36
C ASP A 139 25.88 9.71 -9.82
N ASN A 140 25.34 9.26 -8.67
CA ASN A 140 25.69 8.01 -8.00
C ASN A 140 24.84 6.81 -8.40
N LEU A 141 23.96 6.96 -9.42
CA LEU A 141 23.08 5.90 -9.91
C LEU A 141 23.56 5.35 -11.25
N THR A 142 23.78 4.04 -11.31
CA THR A 142 23.99 3.29 -12.56
C THR A 142 22.79 2.41 -12.82
N ILE A 143 22.24 2.43 -14.04
CA ILE A 143 21.12 1.59 -14.45
C ILE A 143 21.61 0.53 -15.43
N GLU A 144 21.37 -0.75 -15.10
CA GLU A 144 21.71 -1.89 -15.96
C GLU A 144 20.46 -2.64 -16.37
N ARG A 145 20.26 -2.78 -17.68
CA ARG A 145 19.13 -3.52 -18.26
C ARG A 145 19.53 -4.95 -18.53
N LYS A 146 19.39 -5.83 -17.54
CA LYS A 146 19.71 -7.25 -17.66
C LYS A 146 18.94 -8.08 -16.64
N THR A 147 18.80 -9.37 -16.89
CA THR A 147 18.34 -10.35 -15.91
C THR A 147 19.53 -10.86 -15.11
N VAL A 148 19.42 -10.82 -13.78
CA VAL A 148 20.40 -11.40 -12.83
C VAL A 148 19.82 -12.72 -12.30
N LYS A 149 20.62 -13.78 -12.31
CA LYS A 149 20.23 -15.10 -11.81
C LYS A 149 20.96 -15.50 -10.52
N SER A 150 22.08 -14.87 -10.23
CA SER A 150 22.86 -15.10 -9.02
C SER A 150 23.40 -13.77 -8.50
N VAL A 151 23.53 -13.65 -7.17
CA VAL A 151 24.19 -12.49 -6.53
C VAL A 151 25.65 -12.37 -6.93
N ASP A 152 26.29 -13.45 -7.40
CA ASP A 152 27.69 -13.45 -7.83
C ASP A 152 27.92 -12.74 -9.16
N GLU A 153 26.86 -12.50 -9.94
CA GLU A 153 26.91 -11.75 -11.20
C GLU A 153 27.03 -10.24 -11.00
N VAL A 154 26.91 -9.75 -9.75
CA VAL A 154 26.88 -8.33 -9.42
C VAL A 154 27.95 -8.01 -8.38
N ASP A 155 28.82 -7.05 -8.70
CA ASP A 155 29.85 -6.57 -7.78
C ASP A 155 29.27 -5.52 -6.84
N CYS A 156 28.76 -5.97 -5.68
CA CYS A 156 28.19 -5.12 -4.65
C CYS A 156 28.39 -5.71 -3.26
N GLU A 157 28.38 -4.87 -2.25
CA GLU A 157 28.34 -5.31 -0.85
C GLU A 157 26.91 -5.66 -0.40
N TRP A 158 25.95 -4.83 -0.78
CA TRP A 158 24.55 -5.00 -0.47
C TRP A 158 23.71 -5.30 -1.71
N PHE A 159 22.86 -6.31 -1.60
CA PHE A 159 21.99 -6.76 -2.66
C PHE A 159 20.54 -6.70 -2.18
N ILE A 160 19.76 -5.77 -2.73
CA ILE A 160 18.37 -5.54 -2.34
C ILE A 160 17.45 -6.25 -3.34
N ASP A 161 16.81 -7.33 -2.88
CA ASP A 161 15.85 -8.11 -3.66
C ASP A 161 14.49 -7.41 -3.68
N CYS A 162 14.18 -6.78 -4.82
CA CYS A 162 12.89 -6.16 -5.16
C CYS A 162 12.18 -6.92 -6.29
N THR A 163 12.39 -8.24 -6.41
CA THR A 163 11.88 -9.08 -7.52
C THR A 163 10.41 -9.48 -7.37
N GLY A 164 9.70 -8.91 -6.42
CA GLY A 164 8.27 -9.13 -6.22
C GLY A 164 7.94 -10.54 -5.73
N PHE A 165 6.82 -11.09 -6.17
CA PHE A 165 6.38 -12.44 -5.74
C PHE A 165 7.32 -13.57 -6.16
N THR A 166 8.26 -13.32 -7.07
CA THR A 166 9.29 -14.29 -7.44
C THR A 166 10.21 -14.60 -6.27
N ARG A 167 10.51 -13.61 -5.39
CA ARG A 167 11.39 -13.77 -4.22
C ARG A 167 12.71 -14.45 -4.59
N ALA A 168 13.36 -13.95 -5.65
CA ALA A 168 14.35 -14.70 -6.42
C ALA A 168 15.64 -14.99 -5.64
N PHE A 169 16.00 -14.17 -4.65
CA PHE A 169 17.35 -14.24 -4.08
C PHE A 169 17.38 -14.64 -2.61
N VAL A 170 16.69 -13.94 -1.71
CA VAL A 170 16.77 -14.30 -0.28
C VAL A 170 16.32 -15.73 -0.04
N ASN A 171 15.33 -16.22 -0.76
CA ASN A 171 14.80 -17.57 -0.60
C ASN A 171 15.74 -18.69 -1.10
N GLU A 172 16.74 -18.37 -1.95
CA GLU A 172 17.77 -19.37 -2.31
C GLU A 172 18.58 -19.86 -1.10
N TYR A 173 18.74 -19.00 -0.08
CA TYR A 173 19.59 -19.27 1.07
C TYR A 173 18.85 -19.83 2.28
N TYR A 174 17.54 -20.06 2.15
CA TYR A 174 16.70 -20.57 3.24
C TYR A 174 15.71 -21.60 2.73
N THR A 175 15.72 -22.78 3.31
CA THR A 175 14.68 -23.78 3.09
C THR A 175 13.40 -23.33 3.78
N ASP A 176 12.26 -23.38 3.06
CA ASP A 176 10.93 -23.05 3.59
C ASP A 176 10.87 -21.67 4.27
N ASN A 177 11.40 -20.64 3.61
CA ASN A 177 11.45 -19.28 4.14
C ASN A 177 10.10 -18.56 4.12
N LEU A 178 9.17 -18.94 3.26
CA LEU A 178 7.86 -18.30 3.17
C LEU A 178 6.90 -18.81 4.25
N GLN A 179 6.48 -17.94 5.15
CA GLN A 179 5.41 -18.20 6.10
C GLN A 179 4.09 -17.73 5.53
N SER A 180 3.22 -18.67 5.15
CA SER A 180 1.85 -18.38 4.71
C SER A 180 1.01 -17.89 5.88
N ILE A 181 0.07 -16.99 5.60
CA ILE A 181 -0.94 -16.50 6.54
C ILE A 181 -2.35 -16.96 6.18
N SER A 182 -2.50 -17.91 5.27
CA SER A 182 -3.79 -18.40 4.80
C SER A 182 -4.70 -18.96 5.91
N ASN A 183 -4.13 -19.30 7.06
CA ASN A 183 -4.84 -19.68 8.26
C ASN A 183 -5.51 -18.50 8.99
N LYS A 184 -5.15 -17.25 8.68
CA LYS A 184 -5.76 -16.02 9.21
C LYS A 184 -6.41 -15.17 8.11
N VAL A 185 -5.75 -15.04 6.97
CA VAL A 185 -6.19 -14.24 5.81
C VAL A 185 -6.03 -15.09 4.55
N PRO A 186 -7.07 -15.87 4.17
CA PRO A 186 -6.98 -16.87 3.12
C PRO A 186 -7.13 -16.31 1.70
N ASN A 187 -7.40 -15.03 1.52
CA ASN A 187 -7.55 -14.42 0.20
C ASN A 187 -6.24 -14.44 -0.58
N ASN A 188 -6.29 -14.95 -1.82
CA ASN A 188 -5.12 -15.18 -2.66
C ASN A 188 -5.31 -14.77 -4.12
N ALA A 189 -6.44 -14.14 -4.44
CA ALA A 189 -6.75 -13.67 -5.79
C ALA A 189 -7.54 -12.37 -5.76
N ALA A 190 -7.49 -11.63 -6.86
CA ALA A 190 -8.39 -10.51 -7.12
C ALA A 190 -8.82 -10.47 -8.59
N LEU A 191 -10.09 -10.18 -8.86
CA LEU A 191 -10.57 -9.73 -10.16
C LEU A 191 -10.49 -8.22 -10.20
N VAL A 192 -9.72 -7.67 -11.13
CA VAL A 192 -9.46 -6.21 -11.19
C VAL A 192 -9.96 -5.61 -12.50
N CYS A 193 -10.42 -4.36 -12.44
CA CYS A 193 -10.80 -3.60 -13.62
C CYS A 193 -10.56 -2.09 -13.40
N ARG A 194 -10.66 -1.37 -14.51
CA ARG A 194 -10.63 0.10 -14.54
C ARG A 194 -11.81 0.62 -15.33
N THR A 195 -12.34 1.73 -14.91
CA THR A 195 -13.46 2.39 -15.58
C THR A 195 -13.34 3.91 -15.44
N ASN A 196 -14.11 4.63 -16.24
CA ASN A 196 -14.26 6.07 -16.03
C ASN A 196 -14.82 6.34 -14.64
N ILE A 197 -14.28 7.34 -13.97
CA ILE A 197 -14.74 7.68 -12.62
C ILE A 197 -16.00 8.56 -12.68
N PRO A 198 -17.17 8.10 -12.18
CA PRO A 198 -18.35 8.93 -12.04
C PRO A 198 -18.14 10.03 -10.99
N ASN A 199 -18.79 11.17 -11.13
CA ASN A 199 -18.64 12.30 -10.20
C ASN A 199 -18.98 11.93 -8.74
N ASN A 200 -19.97 11.06 -8.53
CA ASN A 200 -20.36 10.61 -7.19
C ASN A 200 -19.40 9.60 -6.55
N LYS A 201 -18.40 9.12 -7.30
CA LYS A 201 -17.35 8.21 -6.81
C LYS A 201 -16.01 8.91 -6.56
N ARG A 202 -15.92 10.23 -6.83
CA ARG A 202 -14.73 11.04 -6.60
C ARG A 202 -14.62 11.41 -5.12
N ASN A 203 -14.18 10.47 -4.31
CA ASN A 203 -14.04 10.62 -2.86
C ASN A 203 -12.57 10.80 -2.47
N ALA A 204 -12.31 11.53 -1.39
CA ALA A 204 -10.97 11.63 -0.79
C ALA A 204 -10.68 10.45 0.17
N TYR A 205 -11.15 9.26 -0.16
CA TYR A 205 -10.91 8.03 0.60
C TYR A 205 -11.09 6.80 -0.29
N THR A 206 -10.42 5.70 0.09
CA THR A 206 -10.72 4.39 -0.48
C THR A 206 -12.02 3.86 0.11
N THR A 207 -12.86 3.22 -0.71
CA THR A 207 -13.99 2.44 -0.19
C THR A 207 -13.67 0.95 -0.28
N CYS A 208 -13.81 0.23 0.83
CA CYS A 208 -13.76 -1.21 0.91
C CYS A 208 -15.18 -1.72 1.20
N LYS A 209 -15.76 -2.48 0.26
CA LYS A 209 -17.12 -3.02 0.39
C LYS A 209 -17.07 -4.52 0.55
N ALA A 210 -17.64 -5.02 1.66
CA ALA A 210 -17.74 -6.46 1.89
C ALA A 210 -18.75 -7.10 0.93
N MET A 211 -18.38 -8.26 0.40
CA MET A 211 -19.16 -9.08 -0.53
C MET A 211 -19.39 -10.47 0.07
N ASP A 212 -20.11 -11.35 -0.63
CA ASP A 212 -20.42 -12.67 -0.09
C ASP A 212 -19.17 -13.53 0.13
N TYR A 213 -18.18 -13.45 -0.77
CA TYR A 213 -16.96 -14.27 -0.70
C TYR A 213 -15.66 -13.45 -0.76
N GLY A 214 -15.69 -12.22 -0.26
CA GLY A 214 -14.55 -11.32 -0.26
C GLY A 214 -14.95 -9.88 -0.03
N TRP A 215 -14.23 -8.97 -0.69
CA TRP A 215 -14.51 -7.54 -0.64
C TRP A 215 -14.01 -6.83 -1.90
N ILE A 216 -14.60 -5.69 -2.21
CA ILE A 216 -14.25 -4.86 -3.37
C ILE A 216 -13.59 -3.58 -2.88
N TRP A 217 -12.42 -3.22 -3.45
CA TRP A 217 -11.91 -1.87 -3.33
C TRP A 217 -12.46 -0.97 -4.43
N ASN A 218 -12.68 0.30 -4.09
CA ASN A 218 -12.89 1.39 -5.02
C ASN A 218 -11.84 2.45 -4.72
N ILE A 219 -10.88 2.62 -5.62
CA ILE A 219 -9.80 3.60 -5.51
C ILE A 219 -10.03 4.68 -6.57
N PRO A 220 -10.45 5.90 -6.16
CA PRO A 220 -10.69 7.02 -7.05
C PRO A 220 -9.37 7.69 -7.41
N LEU A 221 -8.80 7.34 -8.56
CA LEU A 221 -7.69 8.08 -9.15
C LEU A 221 -8.20 9.36 -9.80
N ARG A 222 -7.30 10.22 -10.28
CA ARG A 222 -7.66 11.49 -10.90
C ARG A 222 -8.64 11.33 -12.08
N ASP A 223 -8.34 10.43 -13.01
CA ASP A 223 -9.05 10.32 -14.28
C ASP A 223 -9.81 8.99 -14.42
N GLU A 224 -9.55 8.03 -13.55
CA GLU A 224 -10.15 6.69 -13.59
C GLU A 224 -10.53 6.20 -12.18
N LEU A 225 -11.46 5.25 -12.13
CA LEU A 225 -11.77 4.46 -10.95
C LEU A 225 -11.17 3.08 -11.12
N THR A 226 -10.32 2.65 -10.19
CA THR A 226 -9.86 1.28 -10.15
C THR A 226 -10.64 0.48 -9.12
N LEU A 227 -11.03 -0.73 -9.52
CA LEU A 227 -11.80 -1.64 -8.68
C LEU A 227 -11.14 -3.02 -8.69
N GLY A 228 -11.29 -3.71 -7.59
CA GLY A 228 -10.89 -5.12 -7.55
C GLY A 228 -11.63 -5.87 -6.45
N TYR A 229 -12.09 -7.05 -6.82
CA TYR A 229 -12.73 -7.98 -5.91
C TYR A 229 -11.66 -8.95 -5.38
N VAL A 230 -11.27 -8.77 -4.14
CA VAL A 230 -10.34 -9.66 -3.40
C VAL A 230 -11.10 -10.84 -2.85
N HIS A 231 -10.63 -12.05 -3.14
CA HIS A 231 -11.29 -13.28 -2.74
C HIS A 231 -10.30 -14.44 -2.57
N ASN A 232 -10.79 -15.55 -2.04
CA ASN A 232 -10.08 -16.82 -2.14
C ASN A 232 -10.49 -17.51 -3.45
N ASP A 233 -9.52 -17.99 -4.24
CA ASP A 233 -9.74 -18.55 -5.58
C ASP A 233 -10.54 -19.86 -5.63
N LYS A 234 -10.89 -20.43 -4.48
CA LYS A 234 -11.87 -21.54 -4.39
C LYS A 234 -13.32 -21.09 -4.62
N TYR A 235 -13.60 -19.76 -4.59
CA TYR A 235 -14.91 -19.19 -4.86
C TYR A 235 -14.93 -18.51 -6.22
N ASP A 236 -15.93 -18.80 -7.04
CA ASP A 236 -16.19 -18.03 -8.27
C ASP A 236 -17.00 -16.79 -7.90
N VAL A 237 -16.40 -15.62 -8.06
CA VAL A 237 -16.99 -14.33 -7.70
C VAL A 237 -17.27 -13.45 -8.92
N LYS A 238 -17.06 -13.97 -10.14
CA LYS A 238 -17.14 -13.18 -11.36
C LYS A 238 -18.51 -12.56 -11.58
N ASP A 239 -19.56 -13.37 -11.47
CA ASP A 239 -20.93 -12.90 -11.68
C ASP A 239 -21.37 -11.92 -10.60
N GLU A 240 -20.98 -12.14 -9.35
CA GLU A 240 -21.23 -11.22 -8.25
C GLU A 240 -20.56 -9.86 -8.48
N PHE A 241 -19.32 -9.88 -9.00
CA PHE A 241 -18.59 -8.64 -9.33
C PHE A 241 -19.23 -7.90 -10.51
N LEU A 242 -19.60 -8.59 -11.58
CA LEU A 242 -20.28 -7.98 -12.72
C LEU A 242 -21.65 -7.37 -12.32
N ASN A 243 -22.43 -8.06 -11.52
CA ASN A 243 -23.68 -7.56 -10.96
C ASN A 243 -23.47 -6.31 -10.07
N TYR A 244 -22.37 -6.27 -9.31
CA TYR A 244 -22.00 -5.09 -8.56
C TYR A 244 -21.69 -3.91 -9.48
N LEU A 245 -20.86 -4.11 -10.52
CA LEU A 245 -20.50 -3.06 -11.47
C LEU A 245 -21.73 -2.49 -12.19
N GLU A 246 -22.65 -3.34 -12.60
CA GLU A 246 -23.91 -2.94 -13.25
C GLU A 246 -24.79 -2.09 -12.30
N ARG A 247 -24.99 -2.55 -11.07
CA ARG A 247 -25.79 -1.80 -10.06
C ARG A 247 -25.19 -0.43 -9.74
N GLU A 248 -23.86 -0.31 -9.76
CA GLU A 248 -23.17 0.95 -9.53
C GLU A 248 -23.09 1.83 -10.77
N GLY A 249 -23.63 1.39 -11.93
CA GLY A 249 -23.58 2.12 -13.20
C GLY A 249 -22.18 2.26 -13.79
N LEU A 250 -21.28 1.30 -13.51
CA LEU A 250 -19.88 1.33 -13.93
C LEU A 250 -19.62 0.61 -15.25
N GLY A 251 -20.69 0.12 -15.90
CA GLY A 251 -20.60 -0.60 -17.18
C GLY A 251 -20.05 -2.00 -17.04
N SER A 252 -19.49 -2.52 -18.13
CA SER A 252 -18.92 -3.87 -18.21
C SER A 252 -17.44 -3.80 -18.63
N PRO A 253 -16.54 -3.32 -17.75
CA PRO A 253 -15.13 -3.24 -18.07
C PRO A 253 -14.51 -4.64 -18.20
N GLU A 254 -13.39 -4.73 -18.91
CA GLU A 254 -12.61 -5.95 -18.98
C GLU A 254 -12.07 -6.32 -17.60
N LEU A 255 -12.29 -7.57 -17.18
CA LEU A 255 -11.79 -8.10 -15.93
C LEU A 255 -10.48 -8.84 -16.14
N ARG A 256 -9.49 -8.54 -15.29
CA ARG A 256 -8.21 -9.25 -15.22
C ARG A 256 -8.07 -9.94 -13.88
N GLU A 257 -7.69 -11.21 -13.89
CA GLU A 257 -7.35 -11.92 -12.64
C GLU A 257 -5.90 -11.62 -12.24
N VAL A 258 -5.70 -11.38 -10.94
CA VAL A 258 -4.39 -11.22 -10.31
C VAL A 258 -4.28 -12.25 -9.19
N LYS A 259 -3.31 -13.13 -9.26
CA LYS A 259 -2.97 -14.06 -8.18
C LYS A 259 -2.04 -13.37 -7.19
N MET A 260 -2.23 -13.63 -5.91
CA MET A 260 -1.50 -13.02 -4.81
C MET A 260 -0.87 -14.10 -3.94
N SER A 261 0.43 -13.99 -3.70
CA SER A 261 1.15 -14.86 -2.76
C SER A 261 1.22 -14.19 -1.38
N THR A 262 0.17 -14.39 -0.58
CA THR A 262 0.07 -13.81 0.77
C THR A 262 0.95 -14.54 1.77
N GLY A 263 1.72 -13.77 2.51
CA GLY A 263 2.68 -14.28 3.49
C GLY A 263 3.91 -13.38 3.59
N ARG A 264 4.81 -13.74 4.49
CA ARG A 264 6.10 -13.08 4.68
C ARG A 264 7.24 -14.06 4.67
N ASN A 265 8.44 -13.59 4.43
CA ASN A 265 9.64 -14.38 4.73
C ASN A 265 9.78 -14.56 6.25
N LYS A 266 10.34 -15.70 6.70
CA LYS A 266 10.77 -15.89 8.08
C LYS A 266 12.06 -15.10 8.35
N ASN A 267 12.93 -15.06 7.33
CA ASN A 267 14.19 -14.33 7.31
C ASN A 267 14.21 -13.41 6.08
N HIS A 268 14.33 -12.12 6.30
CA HIS A 268 14.36 -11.08 5.26
C HIS A 268 15.78 -10.71 4.84
N TYR A 269 16.79 -11.22 5.54
CA TYR A 269 18.19 -10.87 5.38
C TYR A 269 19.08 -12.10 5.44
N LYS A 270 20.16 -12.11 4.64
CA LYS A 270 21.22 -13.11 4.65
C LYS A 270 22.58 -12.47 4.53
N ASP A 271 23.50 -12.79 5.43
CA ASP A 271 24.92 -12.45 5.34
C ASP A 271 25.69 -13.64 4.73
N LEU A 272 26.41 -13.35 3.65
CA LEU A 272 27.31 -14.29 2.96
C LEU A 272 28.79 -13.93 3.17
N GLY A 273 29.08 -13.05 4.14
CA GLY A 273 30.42 -12.53 4.40
C GLY A 273 30.72 -11.29 3.58
N ASN A 274 31.14 -11.48 2.33
CA ASN A 274 31.46 -10.38 1.41
C ASN A 274 30.22 -9.73 0.76
N LYS A 275 29.09 -10.40 0.79
CA LYS A 275 27.80 -9.91 0.25
C LYS A 275 26.69 -10.07 1.28
N LYS A 276 25.78 -9.12 1.30
CA LYS A 276 24.61 -9.11 2.18
C LYS A 276 23.36 -8.94 1.32
N ILE A 277 22.38 -9.80 1.51
CA ILE A 277 21.14 -9.83 0.73
C ILE A 277 19.99 -9.47 1.65
N ALA A 278 19.14 -8.55 1.22
CA ALA A 278 17.90 -8.21 1.92
C ALA A 278 16.72 -8.16 0.94
N SER A 279 15.56 -8.66 1.34
CA SER A 279 14.31 -8.57 0.57
C SER A 279 13.47 -7.38 1.00
N VAL A 280 12.88 -6.67 0.02
CA VAL A 280 12.03 -5.50 0.24
C VAL A 280 10.78 -5.56 -0.64
N GLY A 281 9.65 -5.08 -0.12
CA GLY A 281 8.37 -5.09 -0.83
C GLY A 281 7.79 -6.49 -0.97
N LEU A 282 7.21 -6.82 -2.12
CA LEU A 282 6.54 -8.10 -2.35
C LEU A 282 7.49 -9.32 -2.26
N SER A 283 8.79 -9.12 -2.44
CA SER A 283 9.79 -10.17 -2.21
C SER A 283 10.02 -10.47 -0.73
N SER A 284 9.69 -9.54 0.15
CA SER A 284 9.78 -9.64 1.61
C SER A 284 8.48 -10.14 2.23
N ALA A 285 7.38 -9.43 1.97
CA ALA A 285 6.08 -9.68 2.56
C ALA A 285 4.94 -9.14 1.70
N PHE A 286 3.79 -9.79 1.76
CA PHE A 286 2.55 -9.28 1.19
C PHE A 286 1.35 -9.75 1.99
N ILE A 287 0.41 -8.86 2.17
CA ILE A 287 -0.93 -9.10 2.69
C ILE A 287 -1.94 -8.38 1.80
N GLU A 288 -3.17 -8.84 1.76
CA GLU A 288 -4.21 -8.19 0.98
C GLU A 288 -4.36 -6.70 1.33
N PRO A 289 -4.72 -5.84 0.35
CA PRO A 289 -4.57 -4.39 0.49
C PRO A 289 -5.75 -3.68 1.18
N ILE A 290 -6.51 -4.34 2.06
CA ILE A 290 -7.73 -3.79 2.67
C ILE A 290 -7.46 -2.48 3.45
N GLU A 291 -6.27 -2.35 4.03
CA GLU A 291 -5.81 -1.17 4.75
C GLU A 291 -4.65 -0.45 4.03
N SER A 292 -4.47 -0.72 2.73
CA SER A 292 -3.47 -0.06 1.89
C SER A 292 -2.02 -0.28 2.34
N THR A 293 -1.71 -1.43 2.92
CA THR A 293 -0.43 -1.72 3.60
C THR A 293 0.72 -2.09 2.68
N GLY A 294 0.49 -2.33 1.38
CA GLY A 294 1.52 -2.84 0.48
C GLY A 294 2.74 -1.93 0.35
N LEU A 295 2.52 -0.64 0.08
CA LEU A 295 3.61 0.35 0.01
C LEU A 295 4.15 0.71 1.39
N TYR A 296 3.31 0.71 2.42
CA TYR A 296 3.77 0.89 3.79
C TYR A 296 4.82 -0.13 4.19
N LEU A 297 4.55 -1.42 3.99
CA LEU A 297 5.53 -2.50 4.27
C LEU A 297 6.82 -2.34 3.46
N THR A 298 6.73 -1.78 2.27
CA THR A 298 7.90 -1.47 1.44
C THR A 298 8.75 -0.37 2.06
N VAL A 299 8.17 0.78 2.39
CA VAL A 299 8.93 1.90 2.96
C VAL A 299 9.46 1.57 4.35
N PHE A 300 8.66 0.91 5.19
CA PHE A 300 9.10 0.40 6.48
C PHE A 300 10.29 -0.56 6.35
N GLY A 301 10.24 -1.50 5.39
CA GLY A 301 11.33 -2.43 5.12
C GLY A 301 12.62 -1.71 4.67
N ILE A 302 12.52 -0.67 3.83
CA ILE A 302 13.65 0.16 3.39
C ILE A 302 14.30 0.87 4.58
N GLU A 303 13.49 1.51 5.44
CA GLU A 303 14.00 2.24 6.61
C GLU A 303 14.67 1.32 7.64
N LYS A 304 14.10 0.11 7.86
CA LYS A 304 14.74 -0.86 8.76
C LYS A 304 16.01 -1.45 8.15
N LEU A 305 16.03 -1.65 6.83
CA LEU A 305 17.25 -2.06 6.12
C LEU A 305 18.35 -0.99 6.23
N ASP A 306 18.00 0.28 6.13
CA ASP A 306 18.93 1.38 6.37
C ASP A 306 19.56 1.32 7.77
N GLN A 307 18.74 1.06 8.80
CA GLN A 307 19.22 0.89 10.17
C GLN A 307 20.17 -0.31 10.30
N LEU A 308 19.92 -1.40 9.57
CA LEU A 308 20.80 -2.57 9.54
C LEU A 308 22.11 -2.27 8.81
N ILE A 309 22.08 -1.62 7.65
CA ILE A 309 23.26 -1.21 6.87
C ILE A 309 24.21 -0.37 7.74
N HIS A 310 23.64 0.56 8.52
CA HIS A 310 24.38 1.45 9.41
C HIS A 310 24.62 0.87 10.81
N LYS A 311 24.38 -0.43 11.01
CA LYS A 311 24.61 -1.15 12.29
C LYS A 311 23.92 -0.52 13.50
N LYS A 312 22.79 0.19 13.27
CA LYS A 312 21.93 0.70 14.35
C LYS A 312 21.08 -0.40 14.97
N ILE A 313 20.85 -1.47 14.22
CA ILE A 313 20.19 -2.71 14.66
C ILE A 313 20.99 -3.92 14.14
N THR A 314 20.86 -5.05 14.81
CA THR A 314 21.44 -6.34 14.40
C THR A 314 20.54 -7.03 13.35
N ALA A 315 21.07 -8.07 12.70
CA ALA A 315 20.31 -8.88 11.76
C ALA A 315 19.08 -9.57 12.39
N ASP A 316 19.23 -10.05 13.63
CA ASP A 316 18.13 -10.68 14.37
C ASP A 316 17.06 -9.67 14.76
N GLU A 317 17.45 -8.47 15.18
CA GLU A 317 16.52 -7.37 15.43
C GLU A 317 15.80 -6.94 14.15
N TYR A 318 16.50 -6.82 13.02
CA TYR A 318 15.88 -6.51 11.73
C TYR A 318 14.78 -7.51 11.37
N ASN A 319 15.09 -8.81 11.37
CA ASN A 319 14.10 -9.85 11.09
C ASN A 319 12.93 -9.81 12.09
N SER A 320 13.23 -9.63 13.38
CA SER A 320 12.22 -9.61 14.44
C SER A 320 11.28 -8.41 14.30
N ILE A 321 11.80 -7.22 13.99
CA ILE A 321 11.03 -5.99 13.82
C ILE A 321 10.10 -6.10 12.60
N VAL A 322 10.64 -6.54 11.45
CA VAL A 322 9.84 -6.69 10.22
C VAL A 322 8.76 -7.76 10.38
N ASN A 323 9.10 -8.89 11.01
CA ASN A 323 8.13 -9.94 11.29
C ASN A 323 7.02 -9.48 12.25
N TYR A 324 7.39 -8.78 13.33
CA TYR A 324 6.43 -8.28 14.32
C TYR A 324 5.44 -7.31 13.68
N GLU A 325 5.94 -6.33 12.91
CA GLU A 325 5.11 -5.35 12.20
C GLU A 325 4.08 -6.05 11.31
N TYR A 326 4.55 -7.01 10.50
CA TYR A 326 3.69 -7.76 9.61
C TYR A 326 2.64 -8.59 10.36
N ASP A 327 3.02 -9.29 11.42
CA ASP A 327 2.12 -10.18 12.18
C ASP A 327 1.01 -9.38 12.89
N VAL A 328 1.31 -8.17 13.37
CA VAL A 328 0.30 -7.26 13.93
C VAL A 328 -0.67 -6.75 12.85
N ILE A 329 -0.14 -6.41 11.67
CA ILE A 329 -0.98 -6.01 10.52
C ILE A 329 -1.92 -7.15 10.12
N VAL A 330 -1.44 -8.40 10.12
CA VAL A 330 -2.30 -9.58 9.85
C VAL A 330 -3.46 -9.68 10.84
N ASP A 331 -3.20 -9.49 12.13
CA ASP A 331 -4.26 -9.51 13.14
C ASP A 331 -5.23 -8.33 12.99
N PHE A 332 -4.71 -7.14 12.67
CA PHE A 332 -5.54 -5.96 12.40
C PHE A 332 -6.47 -6.18 11.21
N ILE A 333 -5.95 -6.71 10.10
CA ILE A 333 -6.74 -7.05 8.92
C ILE A 333 -7.78 -8.13 9.24
N ALA A 334 -7.41 -9.20 9.92
CA ALA A 334 -8.33 -10.25 10.32
C ALA A 334 -9.48 -9.72 11.22
N ALA A 335 -9.24 -8.67 12.02
CA ALA A 335 -10.25 -8.04 12.86
C ALA A 335 -11.37 -7.38 12.04
N HIS A 336 -11.13 -6.91 10.83
CA HIS A 336 -12.17 -6.36 9.94
C HIS A 336 -13.22 -7.41 9.59
N TYR A 337 -12.82 -8.66 9.42
CA TYR A 337 -13.68 -9.76 9.04
C TYR A 337 -14.37 -10.44 10.24
N LYS A 338 -13.65 -10.55 11.36
CA LYS A 338 -14.05 -11.33 12.52
C LYS A 338 -15.46 -11.00 13.04
N PHE A 339 -15.84 -9.74 12.94
CA PHE A 339 -17.12 -9.25 13.45
C PHE A 339 -18.19 -9.08 12.36
N GLY A 340 -17.94 -9.62 11.18
CA GLY A 340 -18.88 -9.59 10.06
C GLY A 340 -20.21 -10.24 10.41
N TYR A 341 -21.32 -9.69 9.90
CA TYR A 341 -22.67 -10.20 10.18
C TYR A 341 -23.12 -11.29 9.22
N ARG A 342 -22.47 -11.42 8.05
CA ARG A 342 -22.85 -12.43 7.06
C ARG A 342 -22.67 -13.84 7.58
N ASP A 343 -23.56 -14.75 7.15
CA ASP A 343 -23.58 -16.15 7.58
C ASP A 343 -23.43 -17.09 6.37
N ASN A 344 -22.18 -17.31 5.98
CA ASN A 344 -21.80 -18.30 4.98
C ASN A 344 -20.41 -18.87 5.30
N SER A 345 -19.93 -19.84 4.52
CA SER A 345 -18.68 -20.55 4.80
C SER A 345 -17.45 -19.63 4.80
N TYR A 346 -17.45 -18.56 3.98
CA TYR A 346 -16.35 -17.59 3.93
C TYR A 346 -16.29 -16.76 5.21
N TRP A 347 -17.38 -16.11 5.60
CA TRP A 347 -17.45 -15.25 6.79
C TRP A 347 -17.35 -16.02 8.10
N ASN A 348 -17.92 -17.25 8.14
CA ASN A 348 -17.85 -18.10 9.34
C ASN A 348 -16.42 -18.57 9.65
N PHE A 349 -15.57 -18.70 8.63
CA PHE A 349 -14.13 -18.91 8.87
C PHE A 349 -13.57 -17.82 9.78
N TYR A 350 -13.78 -16.55 9.45
CA TYR A 350 -13.23 -15.42 10.20
C TYR A 350 -13.84 -15.24 11.59
N LYS A 351 -15.14 -15.50 11.74
CA LYS A 351 -15.82 -15.41 13.06
C LYS A 351 -15.17 -16.31 14.11
N ASN A 352 -14.64 -17.46 13.69
CA ASN A 352 -14.00 -18.44 14.55
C ASN A 352 -12.51 -18.23 14.75
N LEU A 353 -11.89 -17.25 14.10
CA LEU A 353 -10.46 -16.99 14.25
C LEU A 353 -10.10 -16.48 15.65
N SER A 354 -8.94 -16.91 16.14
CA SER A 354 -8.25 -16.24 17.23
C SER A 354 -7.46 -15.07 16.66
N VAL A 355 -7.76 -13.85 17.08
CA VAL A 355 -7.11 -12.60 16.67
C VAL A 355 -6.64 -11.87 17.92
N GLU A 356 -5.38 -11.47 17.95
CA GLU A 356 -4.83 -10.64 19.01
C GLU A 356 -5.25 -9.17 18.80
N LEU A 357 -6.22 -8.72 19.59
CA LEU A 357 -6.75 -7.36 19.49
C LEU A 357 -5.90 -6.36 20.29
N TYR A 358 -5.91 -5.09 19.86
CA TYR A 358 -5.19 -3.98 20.50
C TYR A 358 -3.66 -4.16 20.58
N LYS A 359 -3.09 -5.00 19.75
CA LYS A 359 -1.64 -5.07 19.61
C LYS A 359 -1.18 -3.90 18.74
N GLU A 360 -0.22 -3.14 19.23
CA GLU A 360 0.27 -1.95 18.53
C GLU A 360 1.48 -2.26 17.65
N CYS A 361 1.55 -1.58 16.52
CA CYS A 361 2.72 -1.52 15.66
C CYS A 361 2.82 -0.11 15.05
N ALA A 362 3.86 0.15 14.25
CA ALA A 362 4.06 1.47 13.69
C ALA A 362 2.93 1.88 12.73
N ALA A 363 2.32 0.91 12.00
CA ALA A 363 1.16 1.16 11.15
C ALA A 363 -0.11 1.47 11.95
N TYR A 364 -0.37 0.71 13.03
CA TYR A 364 -1.66 0.70 13.71
C TYR A 364 -1.52 0.89 15.23
N PRO A 365 -1.48 2.15 15.69
CA PRO A 365 -1.57 2.49 17.11
C PRO A 365 -2.97 2.16 17.68
N THR A 366 -3.12 2.21 19.01
CA THR A 366 -4.40 1.96 19.71
C THR A 366 -5.59 2.71 19.10
N ARG A 367 -5.38 3.95 18.60
CA ARG A 367 -6.45 4.73 17.96
C ARG A 367 -7.06 4.01 16.75
N SER A 368 -6.23 3.40 15.90
CA SER A 368 -6.69 2.64 14.73
C SER A 368 -7.54 1.44 15.13
N TRP A 369 -7.12 0.70 16.16
CA TRP A 369 -7.91 -0.38 16.74
C TRP A 369 -9.25 0.11 17.27
N ASN A 370 -9.29 1.28 17.91
CA ASN A 370 -10.54 1.89 18.38
C ASN A 370 -11.49 2.18 17.22
N TYR A 371 -11.01 2.79 16.12
CA TYR A 371 -11.85 3.05 14.95
C TYR A 371 -12.44 1.78 14.34
N VAL A 372 -11.64 0.73 14.23
CA VAL A 372 -12.09 -0.55 13.65
C VAL A 372 -13.02 -1.32 14.61
N LEU A 373 -12.75 -1.33 15.92
CA LEU A 373 -13.47 -2.16 16.88
C LEU A 373 -14.67 -1.48 17.52
N GLN A 374 -14.63 -0.17 17.83
CA GLN A 374 -15.74 0.56 18.43
C GLN A 374 -16.95 0.63 17.48
N ASN A 375 -16.71 0.73 16.19
CA ASN A 375 -17.78 0.72 15.19
C ASN A 375 -18.50 -0.63 15.08
N LYS A 376 -17.99 -1.69 15.71
CA LYS A 376 -18.59 -3.03 15.72
C LYS A 376 -19.44 -3.29 16.96
N THR A 377 -19.27 -2.43 17.96
CA THR A 377 -19.97 -2.57 19.27
C THR A 377 -20.84 -1.37 19.62
N LEU A 378 -20.67 -0.23 18.96
CA LEU A 378 -21.39 1.02 19.23
C LEU A 378 -22.03 1.60 17.97
N GLN A 379 -23.15 2.31 18.14
CA GLN A 379 -23.77 3.09 17.06
C GLN A 379 -22.79 4.14 16.54
N VAL A 380 -22.73 4.28 15.20
CA VAL A 380 -21.98 5.35 14.53
C VAL A 380 -22.35 6.68 15.16
N THR A 381 -21.36 7.38 15.72
CA THR A 381 -21.60 8.69 16.31
C THR A 381 -22.05 9.69 15.24
N GLU A 382 -22.81 10.71 15.62
CA GLU A 382 -23.23 11.80 14.72
C GLU A 382 -22.00 12.51 14.08
N LEU A 383 -20.89 12.52 14.77
CA LEU A 383 -19.61 13.06 14.31
C LEU A 383 -19.06 12.29 13.11
N GLN A 384 -19.08 10.95 13.12
CA GLN A 384 -18.67 10.13 11.98
C GLN A 384 -19.59 10.30 10.77
N LYS A 385 -20.90 10.48 11.01
CA LYS A 385 -21.85 10.82 9.93
C LYS A 385 -21.56 12.19 9.33
N ASN A 386 -21.14 13.17 10.13
CA ASN A 386 -20.79 14.49 9.64
C ASN A 386 -19.50 14.49 8.83
N LYS A 387 -18.49 13.68 9.19
CA LYS A 387 -17.27 13.49 8.40
C LYS A 387 -17.56 12.95 7.00
N LEU A 388 -18.39 11.91 6.90
CA LEU A 388 -18.81 11.36 5.61
C LEU A 388 -19.57 12.36 4.75
N LYS A 389 -20.33 13.29 5.36
CA LYS A 389 -20.99 14.38 4.66
C LYS A 389 -20.02 15.46 4.16
N ASN A 390 -18.97 15.72 4.92
CA ASN A 390 -17.99 16.77 4.59
C ASN A 390 -16.95 16.29 3.55
N ALA A 391 -16.61 15.00 3.52
CA ALA A 391 -15.69 14.44 2.54
C ALA A 391 -16.18 14.59 1.07
N LYS A 392 -17.49 14.53 0.81
CA LYS A 392 -18.05 14.70 -0.54
C LYS A 392 -17.82 16.09 -1.16
N PRO A 393 -18.10 17.21 -0.48
CA PRO A 393 -17.82 18.55 -1.00
C PRO A 393 -16.34 18.74 -1.32
N TYR A 394 -15.46 18.22 -0.46
CA TYR A 394 -14.02 18.34 -0.64
C TYR A 394 -13.51 17.61 -1.87
N SER A 395 -13.92 16.37 -2.12
CA SER A 395 -13.50 15.61 -3.30
C SER A 395 -13.96 16.27 -4.62
N ILE A 396 -15.16 16.84 -4.63
CA ILE A 396 -15.68 17.60 -5.78
C ILE A 396 -14.83 18.85 -6.01
N TRP A 397 -14.54 19.60 -4.95
CA TRP A 397 -13.71 20.79 -5.02
C TRP A 397 -12.29 20.46 -5.52
N LEU A 398 -11.62 19.48 -4.93
CA LEU A 398 -10.26 19.07 -5.31
C LEU A 398 -10.21 18.68 -6.81
N ASN A 399 -11.18 17.90 -7.28
CA ASN A 399 -11.25 17.53 -8.69
C ASN A 399 -11.47 18.72 -9.61
N ASN A 400 -12.26 19.72 -9.19
CA ASN A 400 -12.45 20.95 -9.95
C ASN A 400 -11.18 21.83 -9.95
N TYR A 401 -10.50 21.92 -8.80
CA TYR A 401 -9.22 22.61 -8.67
C TYR A 401 -8.15 21.99 -9.57
N LEU A 402 -8.01 20.65 -9.57
CA LEU A 402 -7.03 19.95 -10.39
C LEU A 402 -7.34 20.03 -11.90
N LYS A 403 -8.62 20.09 -12.29
CA LYS A 403 -9.03 20.33 -13.69
C LYS A 403 -8.77 21.75 -14.17
N GLY A 404 -8.84 22.73 -13.29
CA GLY A 404 -8.60 24.15 -13.60
C GLY A 404 -7.12 24.52 -13.68
N GLN A 405 -6.21 23.60 -13.31
CA GLN A 405 -4.76 23.80 -13.39
C GLN A 405 -4.12 23.19 -14.67
N LYS A 406 -4.94 22.70 -15.61
CA LYS A 406 -4.50 22.32 -16.96
C LYS A 406 -4.52 23.58 -17.86
#